data_be48120d5fa72d58268dfcfc8d7fbbcd
#
_entry.id   be48120d5fa72d58268dfcfc8d7fbbcd
#
_cell.length_a   1.000
_cell.length_b   1.000
_cell.length_c   1.000
_cell.angle_alpha   90.00
_cell.angle_beta   90.00
_cell.angle_gamma   90.00
#
_symmetry.space_group_name_H-M   'P 1'
#
loop_
_entity.id
_entity.type
_entity.pdbx_description
1 polymer ?
#
loop_
_entity_poly.entity_id
_entity_poly.type
_entity_poly.pdbx_seq_one_letter_code
_entity_poly.pdbx_strand_id
1 'polypeptide(L)'
;MADTIAAIATPLGEGGVGIVRVSGPNSLSIMKSIYRECPDEVIPRHVYYGHAVDNKGTVIDDMVAIYMKAPHTFTGDDVVEFQAHGSNVSLKLILRSVIASGARLADPGEFTKNAFLNGRLDLSQAEAVIDLIKSRSEKPLSIASDQLNGSLG
;
A
#
# COMPACT_ATOMS: atom_id res chain seq x y z
N MET A 1 -1.52 -19.40 8.59
CA MET A 1 -0.77 -18.75 7.52
C MET A 1 -1.05 -17.26 7.51
N ALA A 2 -0.02 -16.48 7.29
CA ALA A 2 -0.18 -15.04 7.22
C ALA A 2 -0.95 -14.65 5.97
N ASP A 3 -1.89 -13.73 6.13
CA ASP A 3 -2.60 -13.14 4.98
C ASP A 3 -1.68 -12.17 4.24
N THR A 4 -1.95 -11.99 2.96
CA THR A 4 -1.39 -10.87 2.21
C THR A 4 -2.33 -9.70 2.34
N ILE A 5 -1.80 -8.56 2.80
CA ILE A 5 -2.58 -7.36 3.06
C ILE A 5 -2.14 -6.23 2.15
N ALA A 6 -3.04 -5.31 1.89
CA ALA A 6 -2.75 -4.17 1.02
C ALA A 6 -3.49 -2.93 1.48
N ALA A 7 -2.89 -1.78 1.22
CA ALA A 7 -3.51 -0.48 1.50
C ALA A 7 -2.83 0.61 0.69
N ILE A 8 -3.51 1.75 0.57
CA ILE A 8 -2.87 2.97 0.09
C ILE A 8 -2.03 3.49 1.24
N ALA A 9 -0.71 3.52 1.06
CA ALA A 9 0.25 3.81 2.12
C ALA A 9 0.64 5.29 2.20
N THR A 10 0.14 6.11 1.30
CA THR A 10 0.36 7.56 1.29
C THR A 10 -0.95 8.29 1.53
N PRO A 11 -0.92 9.51 2.08
CA PRO A 11 -2.16 10.29 2.22
C PRO A 11 -2.79 10.52 0.85
N LEU A 12 -4.11 10.42 0.79
CA LEU A 12 -4.85 10.80 -0.40
C LEU A 12 -4.80 12.32 -0.52
N GLY A 13 -4.52 12.78 -1.75
CA GLY A 13 -4.42 14.19 -2.04
C GLY A 13 -4.15 14.42 -3.51
N GLU A 14 -4.13 15.67 -3.92
CA GLU A 14 -3.83 16.03 -5.30
C GLU A 14 -2.33 16.22 -5.48
N GLY A 15 -1.82 15.82 -6.64
CA GLY A 15 -0.42 15.96 -6.98
C GLY A 15 0.45 14.93 -6.30
N GLY A 16 1.66 14.80 -6.77
CA GLY A 16 2.62 13.88 -6.21
C GLY A 16 2.34 12.42 -6.53
N VAL A 17 3.09 11.55 -5.91
CA VAL A 17 3.05 10.12 -6.13
C VAL A 17 2.33 9.46 -4.96
N GLY A 18 1.37 8.58 -5.28
CA GLY A 18 0.73 7.75 -4.29
C GLY A 18 1.29 6.33 -4.34
N ILE A 19 1.21 5.64 -3.22
CA ILE A 19 1.75 4.28 -3.10
C ILE A 19 0.66 3.33 -2.62
N VAL A 20 0.49 2.22 -3.34
CA VAL A 20 -0.25 1.06 -2.86
C VAL A 20 0.77 0.04 -2.38
N ARG A 21 0.73 -0.30 -1.10
CA ARG A 21 1.64 -1.28 -0.51
C ARG A 21 0.94 -2.61 -0.33
N VAL A 22 1.64 -3.68 -0.69
CA VAL A 22 1.19 -5.06 -0.52
C VAL A 22 2.22 -5.78 0.32
N SER A 23 1.79 -6.48 1.36
CA SER A 23 2.71 -7.21 2.25
C SER A 23 2.16 -8.59 2.56
N GLY A 24 2.97 -9.60 2.37
CA GLY A 24 2.62 -10.98 2.67
C GLY A 24 3.09 -11.95 1.60
N PRO A 25 2.78 -13.24 1.75
CA PRO A 25 3.33 -14.28 0.89
C PRO A 25 2.91 -14.21 -0.57
N ASN A 26 1.79 -13.56 -0.88
CA ASN A 26 1.31 -13.46 -2.26
C ASN A 26 1.72 -12.16 -2.96
N SER A 27 2.60 -11.36 -2.35
CA SER A 27 2.99 -10.06 -2.89
C SER A 27 3.56 -10.16 -4.30
N LEU A 28 4.47 -11.10 -4.54
CA LEU A 28 5.09 -11.24 -5.86
C LEU A 28 4.09 -11.70 -6.92
N SER A 29 3.23 -12.66 -6.59
CA SER A 29 2.22 -13.13 -7.55
C SER A 29 1.22 -12.02 -7.89
N ILE A 30 0.88 -11.18 -6.92
CA ILE A 30 0.02 -10.03 -7.13
C ILE A 30 0.71 -9.01 -8.04
N MET A 31 2.01 -8.76 -7.83
CA MET A 31 2.77 -7.87 -8.71
C MET A 31 2.68 -8.35 -10.17
N LYS A 32 2.82 -9.65 -10.39
CA LYS A 32 2.73 -10.23 -11.73
C LYS A 32 1.35 -10.07 -12.36
N SER A 33 0.30 -10.02 -11.53
CA SER A 33 -1.07 -9.82 -12.02
C SER A 33 -1.37 -8.36 -12.36
N ILE A 34 -0.77 -7.42 -11.63
CA ILE A 34 -1.08 -5.99 -11.74
C ILE A 34 -0.14 -5.27 -12.71
N TYR A 35 1.10 -5.67 -12.76
CA TYR A 35 2.12 -5.03 -13.58
C TYR A 35 2.18 -5.72 -14.95
N ARG A 36 1.69 -5.03 -15.98
CA ARG A 36 1.53 -5.61 -17.34
C ARG A 36 2.85 -6.10 -17.91
N GLU A 37 3.91 -5.31 -17.79
CA GLU A 37 5.22 -5.60 -18.37
C GLU A 37 6.12 -6.39 -17.43
N CYS A 38 5.56 -7.01 -16.39
CA CYS A 38 6.35 -7.68 -15.36
C CYS A 38 7.23 -8.77 -15.97
N PRO A 39 8.54 -8.76 -15.70
CA PRO A 39 9.41 -9.82 -16.17
C PRO A 39 9.12 -11.15 -15.44
N ASP A 40 9.50 -12.26 -16.06
CA ASP A 40 9.35 -13.57 -15.44
C ASP A 40 10.14 -13.66 -14.14
N GLU A 41 11.34 -13.08 -14.13
CA GLU A 41 12.19 -13.05 -12.95
C GLU A 41 12.33 -11.60 -12.46
N VAL A 42 11.73 -11.33 -11.29
CA VAL A 42 11.74 -10.00 -10.70
C VAL A 42 12.94 -9.87 -9.76
N ILE A 43 13.76 -8.87 -10.00
CA ILE A 43 14.94 -8.59 -9.16
C ILE A 43 14.50 -7.75 -7.97
N PRO A 44 14.74 -8.21 -6.72
CA PRO A 44 14.38 -7.41 -5.54
C PRO A 44 15.08 -6.06 -5.53
N ARG A 45 14.34 -5.05 -5.08
CA ARG A 45 14.80 -3.66 -4.91
C ARG A 45 15.18 -2.96 -6.22
N HIS A 46 14.79 -3.54 -7.35
CA HIS A 46 14.92 -2.93 -8.65
C HIS A 46 13.63 -2.16 -8.97
N VAL A 47 13.76 -0.97 -9.51
CA VAL A 47 12.63 -0.12 -9.88
C VAL A 47 12.19 -0.48 -11.29
N TYR A 48 10.96 -0.97 -11.44
CA TYR A 48 10.38 -1.31 -12.74
C TYR A 48 9.34 -0.28 -13.12
N TYR A 49 9.38 0.16 -14.36
CA TYR A 49 8.43 1.12 -14.89
C TYR A 49 7.52 0.45 -15.92
N GLY A 50 6.24 0.74 -15.87
CA GLY A 50 5.28 0.21 -16.84
C GLY A 50 3.86 0.64 -16.51
N HIS A 51 2.93 -0.28 -16.64
CA HIS A 51 1.50 0.02 -16.53
C HIS A 51 0.81 -0.90 -15.54
N ALA A 52 -0.03 -0.32 -14.71
CA ALA A 52 -0.96 -1.07 -13.88
C ALA A 52 -2.17 -1.45 -14.71
N VAL A 53 -2.62 -2.70 -14.56
CA VAL A 53 -3.82 -3.18 -15.24
C VAL A 53 -4.78 -3.77 -14.22
N ASP A 54 -6.07 -3.78 -14.60
CA ASP A 54 -7.10 -4.45 -13.81
C ASP A 54 -7.20 -5.92 -14.18
N ASN A 55 -8.15 -6.63 -13.62
CA ASN A 55 -8.33 -8.07 -13.84
C ASN A 55 -8.71 -8.42 -15.28
N LYS A 56 -9.14 -7.45 -16.05
CA LYS A 56 -9.52 -7.63 -17.46
C LYS A 56 -8.38 -7.21 -18.40
N GLY A 57 -7.24 -6.76 -17.84
CA GLY A 57 -6.12 -6.29 -18.63
C GLY A 57 -6.24 -4.84 -19.07
N THR A 58 -7.24 -4.12 -18.60
CA THR A 58 -7.42 -2.69 -18.93
C THR A 58 -6.40 -1.87 -18.15
N VAL A 59 -5.70 -0.98 -18.84
CA VAL A 59 -4.69 -0.12 -18.22
C VAL A 59 -5.38 0.89 -17.30
N ILE A 60 -4.89 0.95 -16.05
CA ILE A 60 -5.35 1.91 -15.06
C ILE A 60 -4.52 3.19 -15.13
N ASP A 61 -3.20 3.06 -15.12
CA ASP A 61 -2.28 4.19 -15.07
C ASP A 61 -0.85 3.72 -15.34
N ASP A 62 0.03 4.67 -15.59
CA ASP A 62 1.47 4.43 -15.54
C ASP A 62 1.87 4.13 -14.10
N MET A 63 2.85 3.25 -13.92
CA MET A 63 3.16 2.75 -12.60
C MET A 63 4.61 2.37 -12.49
N VAL A 64 5.18 2.63 -11.32
CA VAL A 64 6.46 2.06 -10.89
C VAL A 64 6.16 0.95 -9.90
N ALA A 65 6.82 -0.20 -10.05
CA ALA A 65 6.67 -1.32 -9.14
C ALA A 65 8.03 -1.71 -8.57
N ILE A 66 8.05 -1.98 -7.27
CA ILE A 66 9.25 -2.41 -6.55
C ILE A 66 8.89 -3.61 -5.69
N TYR A 67 9.65 -4.69 -5.83
CA TYR A 67 9.53 -5.87 -5.00
C TYR A 67 10.64 -5.88 -3.95
N MET A 68 10.29 -6.09 -2.70
CA MET A 68 11.24 -6.21 -1.59
C MET A 68 11.04 -7.57 -0.93
N LYS A 69 12.10 -8.36 -0.90
CA LYS A 69 12.02 -9.74 -0.43
C LYS A 69 12.26 -9.83 1.06
N ALA A 70 11.44 -10.63 1.74
CA ALA A 70 11.62 -10.95 3.15
C ALA A 70 13.02 -11.52 3.41
N PRO A 71 13.59 -11.34 4.61
CA PRO A 71 13.01 -10.63 5.75
C PRO A 71 13.38 -9.14 5.82
N HIS A 72 14.19 -8.63 4.92
CA HIS A 72 14.74 -7.26 4.98
C HIS A 72 13.75 -6.26 4.39
N THR A 73 12.56 -6.18 4.99
CA THR A 73 11.48 -5.28 4.58
C THR A 73 10.90 -4.60 5.81
N PHE A 74 10.07 -3.60 5.59
CA PHE A 74 9.42 -2.90 6.71
C PHE A 74 8.64 -3.86 7.61
N THR A 75 7.85 -4.74 7.03
CA THR A 75 7.01 -5.67 7.79
C THR A 75 7.72 -6.97 8.16
N GLY A 76 8.86 -7.26 7.54
CA GLY A 76 9.53 -8.56 7.66
C GLY A 76 8.99 -9.62 6.69
N ASP A 77 7.92 -9.33 5.98
CA ASP A 77 7.35 -10.19 4.95
C ASP A 77 7.78 -9.73 3.56
N ASP A 78 7.42 -10.47 2.51
CA ASP A 78 7.56 -9.97 1.15
C ASP A 78 6.67 -8.75 0.97
N VAL A 79 7.20 -7.69 0.34
CA VAL A 79 6.49 -6.45 0.13
C VAL A 79 6.61 -6.04 -1.33
N VAL A 80 5.52 -5.55 -1.90
CA VAL A 80 5.52 -4.89 -3.20
C VAL A 80 4.91 -3.50 -3.02
N GLU A 81 5.52 -2.50 -3.64
CA GLU A 81 4.95 -1.17 -3.71
C GLU A 81 4.66 -0.82 -5.16
N PHE A 82 3.45 -0.35 -5.39
CA PHE A 82 3.02 0.21 -6.67
C PHE A 82 2.91 1.71 -6.51
N GLN A 83 3.69 2.46 -7.28
CA GLN A 83 3.70 3.92 -7.21
C GLN A 83 3.05 4.47 -8.46
N ALA A 84 2.02 5.27 -8.30
CA ALA A 84 1.32 5.91 -9.40
C ALA A 84 1.08 7.37 -9.06
N HIS A 85 1.08 8.24 -10.07
CA HIS A 85 0.92 9.66 -9.87
C HIS A 85 -0.29 10.24 -10.59
N GLY A 86 -1.22 9.40 -10.97
CA GLY A 86 -2.42 9.85 -11.64
C GLY A 86 -3.34 10.60 -10.70
N SER A 87 -4.13 9.86 -9.95
CA SER A 87 -5.13 10.46 -9.08
C SER A 87 -5.46 9.49 -7.96
N ASN A 88 -6.26 9.97 -7.00
CA ASN A 88 -6.81 9.09 -5.97
C ASN A 88 -7.66 7.98 -6.60
N VAL A 89 -8.29 8.24 -7.73
CA VAL A 89 -9.07 7.24 -8.46
C VAL A 89 -8.15 6.12 -8.95
N SER A 90 -7.01 6.47 -9.54
CA SER A 90 -6.02 5.48 -10.00
C SER A 90 -5.55 4.60 -8.85
N LEU A 91 -5.21 5.19 -7.71
CA LEU A 91 -4.76 4.44 -6.54
C LEU A 91 -5.84 3.49 -6.03
N LYS A 92 -7.09 3.94 -5.98
CA LYS A 92 -8.21 3.11 -5.54
C LYS A 92 -8.46 1.95 -6.51
N LEU A 93 -8.33 2.19 -7.81
CA LEU A 93 -8.49 1.14 -8.82
C LEU A 93 -7.36 0.11 -8.73
N ILE A 94 -6.13 0.55 -8.51
CA ILE A 94 -5.00 -0.36 -8.29
C ILE A 94 -5.24 -1.19 -7.03
N LEU A 95 -5.63 -0.56 -5.93
CA LEU A 95 -5.92 -1.28 -4.69
C LEU A 95 -7.03 -2.31 -4.87
N ARG A 96 -8.10 -1.94 -5.56
CA ARG A 96 -9.21 -2.87 -5.86
C ARG A 96 -8.72 -4.08 -6.64
N SER A 97 -7.88 -3.86 -7.64
CA SER A 97 -7.32 -4.94 -8.46
C SER A 97 -6.37 -5.83 -7.66
N VAL A 98 -5.61 -5.24 -6.75
CA VAL A 98 -4.73 -5.98 -5.83
C VAL A 98 -5.57 -6.89 -4.93
N ILE A 99 -6.65 -6.38 -4.36
CA ILE A 99 -7.54 -7.17 -3.51
C ILE A 99 -8.18 -8.30 -4.31
N ALA A 100 -8.63 -8.02 -5.52
CA ALA A 100 -9.19 -9.04 -6.39
C ALA A 100 -8.17 -10.11 -6.77
N SER A 101 -6.87 -9.80 -6.71
CA SER A 101 -5.79 -10.73 -7.03
C SER A 101 -5.31 -11.55 -5.83
N GLY A 102 -5.92 -11.39 -4.66
CA GLY A 102 -5.66 -12.25 -3.52
C GLY A 102 -5.19 -11.57 -2.24
N ALA A 103 -5.15 -10.24 -2.20
CA ALA A 103 -4.86 -9.53 -0.97
C ALA A 103 -6.16 -9.18 -0.24
N ARG A 104 -6.03 -8.92 1.04
CA ARG A 104 -7.10 -8.37 1.88
C ARG A 104 -6.75 -6.93 2.23
N LEU A 105 -7.74 -6.07 2.41
CA LEU A 105 -7.49 -4.70 2.85
C LEU A 105 -6.87 -4.73 4.26
N ALA A 106 -5.78 -4.00 4.43
CA ALA A 106 -5.11 -3.91 5.73
C ALA A 106 -5.95 -3.11 6.71
N ASP A 107 -5.96 -3.54 7.97
CA ASP A 107 -6.52 -2.75 9.05
C ASP A 107 -5.57 -1.59 9.40
N PRO A 108 -6.08 -0.50 9.99
CA PRO A 108 -5.19 0.59 10.43
C PRO A 108 -4.10 0.07 11.35
N GLY A 109 -2.84 0.38 11.03
CA GLY A 109 -1.69 -0.05 11.80
C GLY A 109 -1.25 -1.49 11.57
N GLU A 110 -1.85 -2.21 10.64
CA GLU A 110 -1.54 -3.63 10.48
C GLU A 110 -0.14 -3.87 9.92
N PHE A 111 0.36 -3.04 9.03
CA PHE A 111 1.76 -3.17 8.56
C PHE A 111 2.73 -3.05 9.74
N THR A 112 2.51 -2.10 10.63
CA THR A 112 3.32 -1.89 11.82
C THR A 112 3.19 -3.05 12.80
N LYS A 113 1.98 -3.57 12.97
CA LYS A 113 1.74 -4.75 13.80
C LYS A 113 2.55 -5.94 13.28
N ASN A 114 2.53 -6.19 11.99
CA ASN A 114 3.28 -7.28 11.38
C ASN A 114 4.78 -7.07 11.50
N ALA A 115 5.25 -5.84 11.36
CA ALA A 115 6.67 -5.50 11.60
C ALA A 115 7.10 -5.86 13.02
N PHE A 116 6.26 -5.56 14.01
CA PHE A 116 6.51 -5.94 15.40
C PHE A 116 6.53 -7.47 15.56
N LEU A 117 5.51 -8.16 15.04
CA LEU A 117 5.42 -9.61 15.16
C LEU A 117 6.59 -10.33 14.50
N ASN A 118 7.15 -9.74 13.45
CA ASN A 118 8.31 -10.29 12.74
C ASN A 118 9.65 -9.77 13.28
N GLY A 119 9.64 -9.07 14.40
CA GLY A 119 10.86 -8.63 15.07
C GLY A 119 11.56 -7.46 14.42
N ARG A 120 10.89 -6.71 13.53
CA ARG A 120 11.46 -5.52 12.87
C ARG A 120 11.38 -4.27 13.73
N LEU A 121 10.43 -4.21 14.65
CA LEU A 121 10.23 -3.11 15.59
C LEU A 121 10.08 -3.69 16.99
N ASP A 122 10.51 -2.96 18.02
CA ASP A 122 10.16 -3.32 19.38
C ASP A 122 8.74 -2.84 19.71
N LEU A 123 8.21 -3.29 20.84
CA LEU A 123 6.84 -2.95 21.24
C LEU A 123 6.64 -1.45 21.39
N SER A 124 7.59 -0.77 21.96
CA SER A 124 7.54 0.67 22.17
C SER A 124 7.46 1.44 20.86
N GLN A 125 8.28 1.05 19.90
CA GLN A 125 8.26 1.64 18.55
C GLN A 125 6.93 1.36 17.84
N ALA A 126 6.45 0.13 17.93
CA ALA A 126 5.17 -0.25 17.31
C ALA A 126 4.01 0.52 17.90
N GLU A 127 3.95 0.64 19.21
CA GLU A 127 2.88 1.40 19.88
C GLU A 127 2.90 2.87 19.47
N ALA A 128 4.09 3.48 19.39
CA ALA A 128 4.21 4.88 18.98
C ALA A 128 3.68 5.11 17.57
N VAL A 129 4.01 4.22 16.64
CA VAL A 129 3.55 4.36 15.25
C VAL A 129 2.04 4.12 15.15
N ILE A 130 1.52 3.10 15.85
CA ILE A 130 0.08 2.81 15.84
C ILE A 130 -0.71 3.96 16.44
N ASP A 131 -0.23 4.54 17.53
CA ASP A 131 -0.89 5.70 18.14
C ASP A 131 -0.93 6.88 17.19
N LEU A 132 0.16 7.11 16.46
CA LEU A 132 0.21 8.17 15.45
C LEU A 132 -0.79 7.92 14.33
N ILE A 133 -0.89 6.69 13.85
CA ILE A 133 -1.84 6.30 12.80
C ILE A 133 -3.28 6.53 13.26
N LYS A 134 -3.61 6.07 14.47
CA LYS A 134 -4.95 6.27 15.05
C LYS A 134 -5.27 7.74 15.22
N SER A 135 -4.33 8.52 15.72
CA SER A 135 -4.49 9.95 15.87
C SER A 135 -4.81 10.61 14.54
N ARG A 136 -4.12 10.21 13.46
CA ARG A 136 -4.35 10.78 12.14
C ARG A 136 -5.66 10.34 11.51
N SER A 137 -6.11 9.12 11.78
CA SER A 137 -7.39 8.67 11.23
C SER A 137 -8.58 9.31 11.93
N GLU A 138 -8.43 9.70 13.20
CA GLU A 138 -9.51 10.37 13.94
C GLU A 138 -9.55 11.89 13.70
N LYS A 139 -8.38 12.53 13.74
CA LYS A 139 -8.28 13.99 13.57
C LYS A 139 -8.82 14.49 12.24
N PRO A 140 -8.50 13.86 11.09
CA PRO A 140 -9.04 14.34 9.82
C PRO A 140 -10.56 14.35 9.76
N LEU A 141 -11.20 13.37 10.38
CA LEU A 141 -12.67 13.34 10.43
C LEU A 141 -13.20 14.48 11.29
N SER A 142 -12.59 14.72 12.43
CA SER A 142 -12.95 15.82 13.32
C SER A 142 -12.74 17.18 12.65
N ILE A 143 -11.59 17.38 12.03
CA ILE A 143 -11.28 18.60 11.30
C ILE A 143 -12.22 18.80 10.13
N ALA A 144 -12.49 17.77 9.36
CA ALA A 144 -13.42 17.84 8.24
C ALA A 144 -14.83 18.21 8.71
N SER A 145 -15.26 17.66 9.84
CA SER A 145 -16.55 17.96 10.44
C SER A 145 -16.62 19.43 10.86
N ASP A 146 -15.59 19.92 11.51
CA ASP A 146 -15.51 21.33 11.93
C ASP A 146 -15.50 22.25 10.73
N GLN A 147 -14.79 21.89 9.69
CA GLN A 147 -14.72 22.65 8.44
C GLN A 147 -16.07 22.69 7.73
N LEU A 148 -16.78 21.58 7.71
CA LEU A 148 -18.12 21.52 7.14
C LEU A 148 -19.10 22.37 7.95
N ASN A 149 -18.85 22.55 9.23
CA ASN A 149 -19.68 23.37 10.09
C ASN A 149 -19.35 24.86 10.03
N GLY A 150 -18.51 25.25 9.09
CA GLY A 150 -18.30 26.65 8.78
C GLY A 150 -16.89 27.18 8.97
N SER A 151 -16.00 26.43 9.58
CA SER A 151 -14.64 26.92 9.81
C SER A 151 -13.80 26.93 8.56
N LEU A 152 -14.16 26.09 7.63
CA LEU A 152 -13.45 26.05 6.36
C LEU A 152 -14.03 27.05 5.39
N GLY A 153 -14.90 27.73 5.71
CA GLY A 153 -15.35 28.75 4.78
C GLY A 153 -15.00 28.50 3.35
#